data_81b33199eb232813f2b59664983d20a0
#
_entry.id   81b33199eb232813f2b59664983d20a0
#
_cell.length_a   1.000
_cell.length_b   1.000
_cell.length_c   1.000
_cell.angle_alpha   90.00
_cell.angle_beta   90.00
_cell.angle_gamma   90.00
#
_symmetry.space_group_name_H-M   'P 1'
#
loop_
_entity.id
_entity.type
_entity.pdbx_description
1 polymer ?
#
loop_
_entity_poly.entity_id
_entity_poly.type
_entity_poly.pdbx_seq_one_letter_code
_entity_poly.pdbx_strand_id
1 'polypeptide(L)'
;VSPETTETFFDHLGKAQGPTRLGMRLLRRAAERIFAFADIPSGGSVLEIGPGRGEFAELCLERKLPYDAVEPNPTLAQSLRARGANVVCARVPPLPAMDRRFDAVVMINVMEHMDGLEQALDICCQIRQVLKPGGKLVIHCPDYLSWRLHFFNCDFSHNYVTTRRRLDQLLINAGYADIRSRYMSGPFTGACAVVVSSIASRMPFGAMEAWFPRCWGCARLYKLQLTFSRRVLILGHNRTQAQ
;
A
#
# COMPACT_ATOMS: atom_id res chain seq x y z
N VAL A 1 5.43 -23.38 29.70
CA VAL A 1 6.48 -22.67 28.94
C VAL A 1 5.75 -21.50 28.26
N SER A 2 5.98 -20.28 28.75
CA SER A 2 5.46 -19.06 28.11
C SER A 2 5.99 -19.01 26.68
N PRO A 3 5.17 -18.70 25.66
CA PRO A 3 5.71 -18.47 24.33
C PRO A 3 6.56 -17.19 24.41
N GLU A 4 7.88 -17.36 24.35
CA GLU A 4 8.76 -16.24 24.05
C GLU A 4 8.23 -15.60 22.76
N THR A 5 7.86 -14.34 22.84
CA THR A 5 7.42 -13.56 21.68
C THR A 5 8.60 -13.41 20.74
N THR A 6 8.74 -14.36 19.82
CA THR A 6 9.77 -14.32 18.79
C THR A 6 9.51 -13.07 17.96
N GLU A 7 10.46 -12.15 17.97
CA GLU A 7 10.40 -10.91 17.21
C GLU A 7 10.19 -11.24 15.72
N THR A 8 9.11 -10.74 15.13
CA THR A 8 8.78 -11.01 13.74
C THR A 8 9.56 -10.05 12.81
N PHE A 9 9.67 -10.42 11.52
CA PHE A 9 10.25 -9.53 10.50
C PHE A 9 9.59 -8.14 10.46
N PHE A 10 8.29 -8.08 10.69
CA PHE A 10 7.54 -6.81 10.75
C PHE A 10 7.88 -5.97 11.98
N ASP A 11 8.26 -6.59 13.09
CA ASP A 11 8.77 -5.86 14.27
C ASP A 11 10.12 -5.23 13.96
N HIS A 12 10.97 -5.93 13.20
CA HIS A 12 12.23 -5.41 12.68
C HIS A 12 12.05 -4.20 11.76
N LEU A 13 11.02 -4.21 10.88
CA LEU A 13 10.68 -3.07 10.02
C LEU A 13 10.32 -1.83 10.83
N GLY A 14 9.60 -1.98 11.94
CA GLY A 14 9.26 -0.88 12.85
C GLY A 14 10.50 -0.23 13.48
N LYS A 15 11.54 -1.02 13.77
CA LYS A 15 12.81 -0.59 14.38
C LYS A 15 13.87 -0.15 13.35
N ALA A 16 13.73 -0.52 12.08
CA ALA A 16 14.71 -0.21 11.04
C ALA A 16 14.89 1.29 10.84
N GLN A 17 16.10 1.71 10.48
CA GLN A 17 16.37 3.10 10.12
C GLN A 17 15.42 3.59 9.03
N GLY A 18 14.83 4.77 9.25
CA GLY A 18 13.94 5.41 8.30
C GLY A 18 14.59 5.69 6.94
N PRO A 19 13.79 6.05 5.93
CA PRO A 19 14.31 6.42 4.63
C PRO A 19 15.18 7.69 4.70
N THR A 20 16.09 7.84 3.74
CA THR A 20 16.90 9.07 3.60
C THR A 20 16.01 10.29 3.35
N ARG A 21 16.53 11.52 3.53
CA ARG A 21 15.80 12.76 3.22
C ARG A 21 15.22 12.78 1.79
N LEU A 22 15.99 12.28 0.82
CA LEU A 22 15.50 12.12 -0.56
C LEU A 22 14.39 11.07 -0.65
N GLY A 23 14.58 9.92 0.01
CA GLY A 23 13.57 8.86 0.09
C GLY A 23 12.25 9.36 0.67
N MET A 24 12.30 10.11 1.77
CA MET A 24 11.10 10.72 2.36
C MET A 24 10.39 11.68 1.40
N ARG A 25 11.14 12.52 0.66
CA ARG A 25 10.55 13.41 -0.36
C ARG A 25 9.87 12.63 -1.49
N LEU A 26 10.47 11.52 -1.94
CA LEU A 26 9.88 10.67 -2.99
C LEU A 26 8.61 9.98 -2.49
N LEU A 27 8.63 9.43 -1.28
CA LEU A 27 7.47 8.79 -0.65
C LEU A 27 6.33 9.79 -0.44
N ARG A 28 6.64 10.99 0.07
CA ARG A 28 5.66 12.06 0.23
C ARG A 28 4.99 12.43 -1.10
N ARG A 29 5.77 12.62 -2.16
CA ARG A 29 5.24 12.92 -3.49
C ARG A 29 4.42 11.76 -4.06
N ALA A 30 4.82 10.51 -3.81
CA ALA A 30 4.02 9.35 -4.21
C ALA A 30 2.69 9.33 -3.46
N ALA A 31 2.68 9.56 -2.14
CA ALA A 31 1.47 9.67 -1.34
C ALA A 31 0.55 10.81 -1.83
N GLU A 32 1.10 11.98 -2.20
CA GLU A 32 0.34 13.08 -2.82
C GLU A 32 -0.34 12.67 -4.14
N ARG A 33 0.34 11.85 -4.97
CA ARG A 33 -0.24 11.32 -6.21
C ARG A 33 -1.35 10.33 -5.96
N ILE A 34 -1.19 9.47 -4.94
CA ILE A 34 -2.24 8.52 -4.51
C ILE A 34 -3.44 9.30 -3.97
N PHE A 35 -3.20 10.30 -3.13
CA PHE A 35 -4.24 11.15 -2.57
C PHE A 35 -5.04 11.88 -3.67
N ALA A 36 -4.35 12.48 -4.64
CA ALA A 36 -5.00 13.13 -5.78
C ALA A 36 -5.79 12.16 -6.66
N PHE A 37 -5.32 10.91 -6.80
CA PHE A 37 -6.06 9.88 -7.55
C PHE A 37 -7.27 9.35 -6.81
N ALA A 38 -7.18 9.23 -5.48
CA ALA A 38 -8.30 8.84 -4.61
C ALA A 38 -9.47 9.82 -4.69
N ASP A 39 -9.18 11.10 -5.04
CA ASP A 39 -10.20 12.13 -5.22
C ASP A 39 -11.19 12.15 -4.04
N ILE A 40 -10.62 12.28 -2.83
CA ILE A 40 -11.38 12.27 -1.58
C ILE A 40 -12.12 13.61 -1.45
N PRO A 41 -13.45 13.60 -1.18
CA PRO A 41 -14.19 14.84 -1.04
C PRO A 41 -13.68 15.67 0.16
N SER A 42 -13.90 16.97 0.11
CA SER A 42 -13.54 17.87 1.21
C SER A 42 -14.24 17.42 2.51
N GLY A 43 -13.48 17.22 3.58
CA GLY A 43 -13.99 16.68 4.84
C GLY A 43 -14.36 15.19 4.80
N GLY A 44 -14.06 14.48 3.71
CA GLY A 44 -14.35 13.05 3.55
C GLY A 44 -13.59 12.19 4.54
N SER A 45 -14.23 11.13 5.03
CA SER A 45 -13.66 10.18 5.97
C SER A 45 -12.81 9.13 5.26
N VAL A 46 -11.64 8.83 5.82
CA VAL A 46 -10.64 7.93 5.25
C VAL A 46 -10.30 6.81 6.23
N LEU A 47 -10.26 5.59 5.74
CA LEU A 47 -9.63 4.45 6.42
C LEU A 47 -8.38 4.04 5.64
N GLU A 48 -7.23 3.98 6.30
CA GLU A 48 -6.02 3.41 5.71
C GLU A 48 -5.73 2.04 6.33
N ILE A 49 -5.52 1.04 5.50
CA ILE A 49 -5.12 -0.29 5.92
C ILE A 49 -3.61 -0.43 5.69
N GLY A 50 -2.85 -0.73 6.75
CA GLY A 50 -1.41 -0.84 6.72
C GLY A 50 -0.68 0.48 6.43
N PRO A 51 -0.93 1.55 7.20
CA PRO A 51 -0.28 2.85 6.98
C PRO A 51 1.24 2.81 7.15
N GLY A 52 1.78 1.81 7.82
CA GLY A 52 3.20 1.70 8.07
C GLY A 52 3.76 2.93 8.78
N ARG A 53 4.70 3.63 8.16
CA ARG A 53 5.31 4.86 8.72
C ARG A 53 4.42 6.09 8.61
N GLY A 54 3.33 6.02 7.82
CA GLY A 54 2.25 7.00 7.78
C GLY A 54 2.46 8.16 6.84
N GLU A 55 3.13 7.98 5.71
CA GLU A 55 3.31 9.04 4.72
C GLU A 55 1.97 9.54 4.13
N PHE A 56 1.00 8.63 3.94
CA PHE A 56 -0.34 9.00 3.50
C PHE A 56 -1.20 9.49 4.67
N ALA A 57 -1.07 8.89 5.85
CA ALA A 57 -1.69 9.33 7.09
C ALA A 57 -1.41 10.82 7.37
N GLU A 58 -0.14 11.23 7.22
CA GLU A 58 0.31 12.61 7.43
C GLU A 58 -0.43 13.59 6.52
N LEU A 59 -0.65 13.22 5.24
CA LEU A 59 -1.44 14.04 4.32
C LEU A 59 -2.89 14.20 4.75
N CYS A 60 -3.50 13.14 5.30
CA CYS A 60 -4.87 13.19 5.80
C CYS A 60 -4.99 14.07 7.05
N LEU A 61 -4.06 13.91 7.99
CA LEU A 61 -4.01 14.68 9.24
C LEU A 61 -3.75 16.18 8.98
N GLU A 62 -2.80 16.52 8.11
CA GLU A 62 -2.54 17.91 7.70
C GLU A 62 -3.77 18.57 7.08
N ARG A 63 -4.58 17.81 6.34
CA ARG A 63 -5.84 18.28 5.75
C ARG A 63 -7.03 18.21 6.69
N LYS A 64 -6.78 17.79 7.93
CA LYS A 64 -7.82 17.65 8.99
C LYS A 64 -8.98 16.75 8.55
N LEU A 65 -8.70 15.72 7.77
CA LEU A 65 -9.70 14.73 7.40
C LEU A 65 -10.00 13.80 8.58
N PRO A 66 -11.25 13.35 8.75
CA PRO A 66 -11.58 12.24 9.63
C PRO A 66 -10.81 10.99 9.17
N TYR A 67 -9.76 10.60 9.90
CA TYR A 67 -8.82 9.56 9.51
C TYR A 67 -8.75 8.46 10.56
N ASP A 68 -8.98 7.23 10.11
CA ASP A 68 -8.81 6.01 10.87
C ASP A 68 -7.78 5.11 10.17
N ALA A 69 -7.13 4.23 10.92
CA ALA A 69 -6.19 3.27 10.37
C ALA A 69 -6.26 1.90 11.05
N VAL A 70 -5.86 0.86 10.33
CA VAL A 70 -5.61 -0.48 10.86
C VAL A 70 -4.15 -0.83 10.57
N GLU A 71 -3.35 -1.02 11.63
CA GLU A 71 -1.90 -1.27 11.54
C GLU A 71 -1.52 -2.45 12.44
N PRO A 72 -0.99 -3.57 11.89
CA PRO A 72 -0.65 -4.74 12.69
C PRO A 72 0.58 -4.55 13.59
N ASN A 73 1.49 -3.64 13.25
CA ASN A 73 2.70 -3.42 14.05
C ASN A 73 2.42 -2.47 15.22
N PRO A 74 2.56 -2.92 16.50
CA PRO A 74 2.23 -2.11 17.68
C PRO A 74 3.04 -0.82 17.78
N THR A 75 4.33 -0.86 17.39
CA THR A 75 5.22 0.30 17.45
C THR A 75 4.80 1.37 16.44
N LEU A 76 4.46 0.96 15.20
CA LEU A 76 3.98 1.88 14.18
C LEU A 76 2.59 2.42 14.53
N ALA A 77 1.69 1.56 15.03
CA ALA A 77 0.37 1.99 15.50
C ALA A 77 0.48 3.03 16.63
N GLN A 78 1.38 2.84 17.60
CA GLN A 78 1.62 3.81 18.67
C GLN A 78 2.19 5.13 18.13
N SER A 79 3.12 5.07 17.19
CA SER A 79 3.69 6.26 16.54
C SER A 79 2.62 7.07 15.79
N LEU A 80 1.69 6.40 15.12
CA LEU A 80 0.58 7.05 14.42
C LEU A 80 -0.42 7.70 15.40
N ARG A 81 -0.76 7.00 16.49
CA ARG A 81 -1.61 7.56 17.57
C ARG A 81 -0.99 8.81 18.19
N ALA A 82 0.32 8.82 18.42
CA ALA A 82 1.03 9.98 18.94
C ALA A 82 0.97 11.21 18.01
N ARG A 83 0.72 10.98 16.70
CA ARG A 83 0.49 12.03 15.69
C ARG A 83 -0.99 12.40 15.52
N GLY A 84 -1.88 11.86 16.36
CA GLY A 84 -3.31 12.18 16.36
C GLY A 84 -4.18 11.30 15.48
N ALA A 85 -3.67 10.20 14.92
CA ALA A 85 -4.47 9.24 14.16
C ALA A 85 -5.27 8.30 15.09
N ASN A 86 -6.50 7.95 14.69
CA ASN A 86 -7.24 6.87 15.33
C ASN A 86 -6.81 5.53 14.71
N VAL A 87 -6.16 4.65 15.49
CA VAL A 87 -5.54 3.44 14.95
C VAL A 87 -6.01 2.21 15.72
N VAL A 88 -6.54 1.22 15.01
CA VAL A 88 -6.78 -0.13 15.52
C VAL A 88 -5.53 -0.97 15.24
N CYS A 89 -4.96 -1.57 16.30
CA CYS A 89 -3.82 -2.48 16.13
C CYS A 89 -4.33 -3.89 15.85
N ALA A 90 -4.40 -4.27 14.57
CA ALA A 90 -4.91 -5.56 14.12
C ALA A 90 -4.31 -5.95 12.76
N ARG A 91 -4.30 -7.26 12.48
CA ARG A 91 -4.06 -7.80 11.12
C ARG A 91 -5.36 -7.85 10.33
N VAL A 92 -5.26 -7.80 9.03
CA VAL A 92 -6.38 -7.98 8.09
C VAL A 92 -6.06 -9.10 7.09
N PRO A 93 -7.06 -9.86 6.60
CA PRO A 93 -8.40 -10.04 7.19
C PRO A 93 -8.36 -10.84 8.51
N PRO A 94 -9.40 -10.79 9.34
CA PRO A 94 -10.63 -10.02 9.14
C PRO A 94 -10.44 -8.52 9.39
N LEU A 95 -11.24 -7.68 8.72
CA LEU A 95 -11.28 -6.25 9.02
C LEU A 95 -11.93 -6.05 10.40
N PRO A 96 -11.28 -5.34 11.34
CA PRO A 96 -11.89 -5.06 12.63
C PRO A 96 -13.18 -4.25 12.48
N ALA A 97 -14.08 -4.34 13.47
CA ALA A 97 -15.28 -3.54 13.50
C ALA A 97 -14.92 -2.05 13.48
N MET A 98 -15.59 -1.30 12.62
CA MET A 98 -15.40 0.13 12.46
C MET A 98 -16.66 0.87 12.88
N ASP A 99 -16.50 1.96 13.64
CA ASP A 99 -17.61 2.73 14.21
C ASP A 99 -18.35 3.60 13.18
N ARG A 100 -17.77 3.73 11.97
CA ARG A 100 -18.32 4.57 10.89
C ARG A 100 -18.08 3.98 9.51
N ARG A 101 -18.75 4.53 8.51
CA ARG A 101 -18.48 4.27 7.10
C ARG A 101 -17.59 5.37 6.50
N PHE A 102 -16.83 5.00 5.45
CA PHE A 102 -15.79 5.83 4.87
C PHE A 102 -16.09 6.26 3.43
N ASP A 103 -15.64 7.45 3.06
CA ASP A 103 -15.66 7.95 1.70
C ASP A 103 -14.56 7.28 0.86
N ALA A 104 -13.43 6.95 1.51
CA ALA A 104 -12.35 6.22 0.88
C ALA A 104 -11.70 5.22 1.85
N VAL A 105 -11.37 4.03 1.35
CA VAL A 105 -10.46 3.08 2.00
C VAL A 105 -9.23 2.95 1.13
N VAL A 106 -8.04 3.07 1.73
CA VAL A 106 -6.76 3.10 1.02
C VAL A 106 -5.86 1.98 1.51
N MET A 107 -5.27 1.23 0.58
CA MET A 107 -4.30 0.17 0.82
C MET A 107 -3.03 0.47 0.01
N ILE A 108 -1.92 0.73 0.68
CA ILE A 108 -0.64 1.04 0.04
C ILE A 108 0.39 -0.03 0.42
N ASN A 109 0.79 -0.85 -0.57
CA ASN A 109 1.69 -1.99 -0.38
C ASN A 109 1.17 -2.96 0.72
N VAL A 110 -0.08 -3.37 0.59
CA VAL A 110 -0.76 -4.31 1.50
C VAL A 110 -1.33 -5.50 0.75
N MET A 111 -1.89 -5.27 -0.45
CA MET A 111 -2.58 -6.33 -1.21
C MET A 111 -1.66 -7.49 -1.56
N GLU A 112 -0.39 -7.24 -1.83
CA GLU A 112 0.64 -8.24 -2.13
C GLU A 112 0.93 -9.20 -0.99
N HIS A 113 0.56 -8.83 0.25
CA HIS A 113 0.75 -9.63 1.46
C HIS A 113 -0.44 -10.54 1.79
N MET A 114 -1.48 -10.55 0.97
CA MET A 114 -2.58 -11.53 1.13
C MET A 114 -2.06 -12.94 0.81
N ASP A 115 -2.52 -13.95 1.56
CA ASP A 115 -2.06 -15.34 1.41
C ASP A 115 -2.52 -15.99 0.10
N GLY A 116 -3.44 -15.36 -0.61
CA GLY A 116 -3.94 -15.82 -1.90
C GLY A 116 -5.16 -15.07 -2.39
N LEU A 117 -5.78 -15.60 -3.44
CA LEU A 117 -6.95 -14.99 -4.08
C LEU A 117 -8.15 -14.87 -3.13
N GLU A 118 -8.40 -15.92 -2.34
CA GLU A 118 -9.56 -15.96 -1.44
C GLU A 118 -9.45 -14.86 -0.40
N GLN A 119 -8.29 -14.71 0.24
CA GLN A 119 -8.05 -13.67 1.23
C GLN A 119 -8.09 -12.27 0.61
N ALA A 120 -7.55 -12.10 -0.61
CA ALA A 120 -7.61 -10.84 -1.34
C ALA A 120 -9.05 -10.45 -1.70
N LEU A 121 -9.89 -11.43 -2.07
CA LEU A 121 -11.31 -11.20 -2.36
C LEU A 121 -12.08 -10.88 -1.08
N ASP A 122 -11.84 -11.64 -0.02
CA ASP A 122 -12.50 -11.47 1.27
C ASP A 122 -12.28 -10.06 1.84
N ILE A 123 -11.03 -9.58 1.89
CA ILE A 123 -10.75 -8.23 2.38
C ILE A 123 -11.43 -7.15 1.50
N CYS A 124 -11.45 -7.30 0.19
CA CYS A 124 -12.16 -6.38 -0.69
C CYS A 124 -13.67 -6.36 -0.41
N CYS A 125 -14.29 -7.52 -0.15
CA CYS A 125 -15.70 -7.63 0.20
C CYS A 125 -16.00 -6.99 1.58
N GLN A 126 -15.15 -7.21 2.58
CA GLN A 126 -15.28 -6.60 3.91
C GLN A 126 -15.13 -5.08 3.84
N ILE A 127 -14.15 -4.58 3.08
CA ILE A 127 -13.97 -3.13 2.86
C ILE A 127 -15.22 -2.52 2.21
N ARG A 128 -15.87 -3.21 1.27
CA ARG A 128 -17.09 -2.71 0.64
C ARG A 128 -18.22 -2.47 1.64
N GLN A 129 -18.29 -3.26 2.72
CA GLN A 129 -19.32 -3.12 3.77
C GLN A 129 -19.10 -1.86 4.63
N VAL A 130 -17.84 -1.41 4.80
CA VAL A 130 -17.52 -0.21 5.58
C VAL A 130 -17.41 1.05 4.72
N LEU A 131 -17.48 0.93 3.39
CA LEU A 131 -17.59 2.07 2.49
C LEU A 131 -19.00 2.64 2.48
N LYS A 132 -19.11 3.96 2.37
CA LYS A 132 -20.37 4.63 2.04
C LYS A 132 -20.84 4.24 0.62
N PRO A 133 -22.13 4.39 0.28
CA PRO A 133 -22.56 4.35 -1.11
C PRO A 133 -21.77 5.35 -1.95
N GLY A 134 -21.19 4.89 -3.08
CA GLY A 134 -20.28 5.70 -3.91
C GLY A 134 -18.87 5.91 -3.35
N GLY A 135 -18.60 5.43 -2.14
CA GLY A 135 -17.25 5.43 -1.55
C GLY A 135 -16.26 4.58 -2.37
N LYS A 136 -14.98 4.80 -2.19
CA LYS A 136 -13.92 4.24 -3.06
C LYS A 136 -12.97 3.34 -2.29
N LEU A 137 -12.62 2.18 -2.86
CA LEU A 137 -11.42 1.42 -2.48
C LEU A 137 -10.28 1.81 -3.41
N VAL A 138 -9.16 2.24 -2.83
CA VAL A 138 -7.93 2.60 -3.55
C VAL A 138 -6.83 1.63 -3.18
N ILE A 139 -6.23 0.97 -4.16
CA ILE A 139 -5.14 0.02 -3.97
C ILE A 139 -3.92 0.51 -4.74
N HIS A 140 -2.77 0.57 -4.04
CA HIS A 140 -1.47 0.81 -4.65
C HIS A 140 -0.53 -0.33 -4.26
N CYS A 141 0.02 -1.04 -5.24
CA CYS A 141 0.85 -2.22 -5.01
C CYS A 141 1.85 -2.45 -6.16
N PRO A 142 2.90 -3.28 -5.97
CA PRO A 142 3.83 -3.66 -7.01
C PRO A 142 3.11 -4.26 -8.24
N ASP A 143 3.60 -3.97 -9.46
CA ASP A 143 3.19 -4.69 -10.66
C ASP A 143 4.17 -5.81 -10.95
N TYR A 144 3.76 -7.05 -10.69
CA TYR A 144 4.60 -8.24 -10.88
C TYR A 144 5.24 -8.30 -12.28
N LEU A 145 4.55 -7.84 -13.34
CA LEU A 145 5.08 -7.87 -14.70
C LEU A 145 6.34 -6.99 -14.87
N SER A 146 6.52 -5.99 -14.01
CA SER A 146 7.72 -5.16 -13.97
C SER A 146 8.72 -5.63 -12.92
N TRP A 147 8.23 -6.07 -11.78
CA TRP A 147 9.06 -6.49 -10.64
C TRP A 147 9.66 -7.88 -10.85
N ARG A 148 8.96 -8.81 -11.49
CA ARG A 148 9.40 -10.19 -11.74
C ARG A 148 9.92 -10.85 -10.45
N LEU A 149 11.13 -11.40 -10.50
CA LEU A 149 11.75 -12.06 -9.34
C LEU A 149 11.98 -11.12 -8.17
N HIS A 150 12.13 -9.82 -8.39
CA HIS A 150 12.26 -8.84 -7.31
C HIS A 150 11.01 -8.76 -6.43
N PHE A 151 9.86 -9.15 -6.95
CA PHE A 151 8.60 -9.19 -6.19
C PHE A 151 8.71 -10.11 -4.96
N PHE A 152 9.31 -11.28 -5.11
CA PHE A 152 9.51 -12.22 -4.01
C PHE A 152 10.83 -11.99 -3.27
N ASN A 153 11.88 -11.48 -3.96
CA ASN A 153 13.19 -11.30 -3.36
C ASN A 153 13.26 -10.12 -2.38
N CYS A 154 12.43 -9.11 -2.55
CA CYS A 154 12.47 -7.93 -1.69
C CYS A 154 11.73 -8.11 -0.35
N ASP A 155 10.74 -9.01 -0.32
CA ASP A 155 9.94 -9.30 0.87
C ASP A 155 9.36 -10.72 0.77
N PHE A 156 9.66 -11.55 1.77
CA PHE A 156 9.24 -12.96 1.80
C PHE A 156 7.71 -13.14 1.94
N SER A 157 7.02 -12.12 2.38
CA SER A 157 5.57 -12.14 2.63
C SER A 157 4.72 -11.72 1.41
N HIS A 158 5.35 -11.48 0.26
CA HIS A 158 4.64 -11.22 -0.99
C HIS A 158 4.05 -12.52 -1.57
N ASN A 159 2.86 -12.91 -1.15
CA ASN A 159 2.19 -14.16 -1.57
C ASN A 159 1.17 -13.96 -2.68
N TYR A 160 0.44 -12.82 -2.69
CA TYR A 160 -0.54 -12.53 -3.73
C TYR A 160 0.08 -11.74 -4.88
N VAL A 161 0.29 -12.40 -6.00
CA VAL A 161 0.84 -11.77 -7.22
C VAL A 161 -0.12 -10.72 -7.75
N THR A 162 0.30 -9.47 -7.72
CA THR A 162 -0.47 -8.32 -8.16
C THR A 162 -0.09 -7.87 -9.57
N THR A 163 -1.08 -7.69 -10.42
CA THR A 163 -0.96 -7.04 -11.74
C THR A 163 -2.21 -6.19 -11.97
N ARG A 164 -2.12 -5.19 -12.85
CA ARG A 164 -3.28 -4.37 -13.18
C ARG A 164 -4.51 -5.20 -13.54
N ARG A 165 -4.35 -6.21 -14.40
CA ARG A 165 -5.47 -7.05 -14.86
C ARG A 165 -6.06 -7.91 -13.73
N ARG A 166 -5.22 -8.48 -12.87
CA ARG A 166 -5.70 -9.28 -11.73
C ARG A 166 -6.47 -8.44 -10.73
N LEU A 167 -5.98 -7.23 -10.43
CA LEU A 167 -6.67 -6.30 -9.53
C LEU A 167 -8.00 -5.80 -10.11
N ASP A 168 -8.06 -5.54 -11.41
CA ASP A 168 -9.30 -5.19 -12.11
C ASP A 168 -10.34 -6.30 -11.96
N GLN A 169 -9.97 -7.55 -12.26
CA GLN A 169 -10.82 -8.71 -12.08
C GLN A 169 -11.22 -8.94 -10.61
N LEU A 170 -10.31 -8.74 -9.67
CA LEU A 170 -10.57 -8.85 -8.24
C LEU A 170 -11.65 -7.85 -7.79
N LEU A 171 -11.51 -6.58 -8.19
CA LEU A 171 -12.48 -5.53 -7.83
C LEU A 171 -13.85 -5.78 -8.47
N ILE A 172 -13.91 -6.25 -9.73
CA ILE A 172 -15.16 -6.66 -10.37
C ILE A 172 -15.84 -7.77 -9.56
N ASN A 173 -15.10 -8.83 -9.19
CA ASN A 173 -15.64 -9.95 -8.42
C ASN A 173 -16.08 -9.53 -7.01
N ALA A 174 -15.39 -8.56 -6.39
CA ALA A 174 -15.80 -8.00 -5.11
C ALA A 174 -17.00 -7.04 -5.22
N GLY A 175 -17.54 -6.78 -6.43
CA GLY A 175 -18.74 -5.98 -6.67
C GLY A 175 -18.49 -4.48 -6.74
N TYR A 176 -17.26 -4.04 -7.02
CA TYR A 176 -16.95 -2.64 -7.31
C TYR A 176 -17.29 -2.27 -8.76
N ALA A 177 -17.57 -0.99 -8.98
CA ALA A 177 -17.88 -0.41 -10.29
C ALA A 177 -16.93 0.75 -10.63
N ASP A 178 -17.04 1.29 -11.85
CA ASP A 178 -16.27 2.46 -12.33
C ASP A 178 -14.78 2.36 -12.00
N ILE A 179 -14.22 1.18 -12.29
CA ILE A 179 -12.83 0.87 -11.96
C ILE A 179 -11.91 1.69 -12.86
N ARG A 180 -10.96 2.40 -12.24
CA ARG A 180 -9.94 3.20 -12.92
C ARG A 180 -8.57 2.80 -12.42
N SER A 181 -7.59 2.77 -13.32
CA SER A 181 -6.22 2.43 -12.96
C SER A 181 -5.19 3.31 -13.64
N ARG A 182 -4.03 3.46 -13.00
CA ARG A 182 -2.83 4.09 -13.54
C ARG A 182 -1.59 3.32 -13.12
N TYR A 183 -0.54 3.40 -13.91
CA TYR A 183 0.78 2.98 -13.46
C TYR A 183 1.49 4.11 -12.73
N MET A 184 2.24 3.73 -11.68
CA MET A 184 3.12 4.61 -10.93
C MET A 184 4.55 4.06 -10.93
N SER A 185 5.53 4.97 -10.81
CA SER A 185 6.96 4.66 -10.65
C SER A 185 7.55 5.78 -9.78
N GLY A 186 7.76 5.50 -8.49
CA GLY A 186 8.02 6.57 -7.53
C GLY A 186 6.91 7.64 -7.60
N PRO A 187 7.27 8.93 -7.79
CA PRO A 187 6.28 10.02 -7.91
C PRO A 187 5.71 10.19 -9.32
N PHE A 188 6.19 9.45 -10.32
CA PHE A 188 5.72 9.54 -11.70
C PHE A 188 4.47 8.71 -11.92
N THR A 189 3.59 9.17 -12.82
CA THR A 189 2.32 8.52 -13.15
C THR A 189 2.12 8.42 -14.68
N GLY A 190 1.26 7.48 -15.12
CA GLY A 190 0.90 7.33 -16.53
C GLY A 190 2.07 6.94 -17.43
N ALA A 191 2.21 7.54 -18.60
CA ALA A 191 3.25 7.22 -19.58
C ALA A 191 4.67 7.44 -19.03
N CYS A 192 4.90 8.52 -18.27
CA CYS A 192 6.19 8.76 -17.61
C CYS A 192 6.56 7.62 -16.65
N ALA A 193 5.60 7.10 -15.89
CA ALA A 193 5.84 5.97 -15.01
C ALA A 193 6.25 4.71 -15.79
N VAL A 194 5.63 4.45 -16.94
CA VAL A 194 5.99 3.31 -17.80
C VAL A 194 7.42 3.44 -18.32
N VAL A 195 7.82 4.61 -18.79
CA VAL A 195 9.18 4.86 -19.28
C VAL A 195 10.20 4.70 -18.14
N VAL A 196 10.01 5.39 -17.03
CA VAL A 196 10.93 5.34 -15.88
C VAL A 196 11.07 3.92 -15.35
N SER A 197 9.96 3.21 -15.17
CA SER A 197 9.99 1.83 -14.68
C SER A 197 10.61 0.85 -15.67
N SER A 198 10.48 1.10 -16.97
CA SER A 198 11.11 0.27 -18.01
C SER A 198 12.64 0.43 -17.98
N ILE A 199 13.14 1.60 -17.64
CA ILE A 199 14.58 1.82 -17.41
C ILE A 199 14.99 1.14 -16.10
N ALA A 200 14.31 1.41 -15.01
CA ALA A 200 14.61 0.86 -13.70
C ALA A 200 14.62 -0.68 -13.68
N SER A 201 13.67 -1.33 -14.35
CA SER A 201 13.58 -2.80 -14.41
C SER A 201 14.72 -3.47 -15.19
N ARG A 202 15.49 -2.70 -15.99
CA ARG A 202 16.66 -3.20 -16.73
C ARG A 202 17.99 -2.99 -15.99
N MET A 203 17.98 -2.23 -14.88
CA MET A 203 19.18 -2.02 -14.09
C MET A 203 19.58 -3.30 -13.36
N PRO A 204 20.87 -3.67 -13.31
CA PRO A 204 21.34 -4.91 -12.71
C PRO A 204 21.54 -4.81 -11.19
N PHE A 205 20.92 -3.84 -10.52
CA PHE A 205 21.20 -3.54 -9.11
C PHE A 205 20.78 -4.68 -8.17
N GLY A 206 19.72 -5.42 -8.51
CA GLY A 206 19.36 -6.62 -7.76
C GLY A 206 20.38 -7.76 -7.89
N ALA A 207 20.98 -7.94 -9.07
CA ALA A 207 22.08 -8.90 -9.25
C ALA A 207 23.36 -8.44 -8.51
N MET A 208 23.67 -7.14 -8.55
CA MET A 208 24.80 -6.58 -7.81
C MET A 208 24.64 -6.77 -6.30
N GLU A 209 23.44 -6.57 -5.77
CA GLU A 209 23.14 -6.78 -4.34
C GLU A 209 23.28 -8.27 -3.98
N ALA A 210 22.77 -9.18 -4.81
CA ALA A 210 22.89 -10.62 -4.60
C ALA A 210 24.35 -11.12 -4.63
N TRP A 211 25.21 -10.53 -5.47
CA TRP A 211 26.64 -10.88 -5.54
C TRP A 211 27.47 -10.22 -4.44
N PHE A 212 27.05 -9.06 -3.98
CA PHE A 212 27.75 -8.27 -2.96
C PHE A 212 26.82 -7.88 -1.79
N PRO A 213 26.25 -8.86 -1.05
CA PRO A 213 25.20 -8.60 -0.05
C PRO A 213 25.64 -7.73 1.13
N ARG A 214 26.96 -7.63 1.37
CA ARG A 214 27.54 -6.76 2.42
C ARG A 214 27.91 -5.37 1.90
N CYS A 215 27.75 -5.11 0.60
CA CYS A 215 28.02 -3.80 0.00
C CYS A 215 26.84 -2.85 0.24
N TRP A 216 27.00 -1.93 1.18
CA TRP A 216 25.96 -0.93 1.49
C TRP A 216 25.52 -0.08 0.28
N GLY A 217 26.42 0.20 -0.65
CA GLY A 217 26.10 0.90 -1.90
C GLY A 217 25.18 0.08 -2.80
N CYS A 218 25.42 -1.23 -2.93
CA CYS A 218 24.60 -2.15 -3.74
C CYS A 218 23.17 -2.24 -3.18
N ALA A 219 23.00 -2.37 -1.88
CA ALA A 219 21.71 -2.39 -1.23
C ALA A 219 20.92 -1.07 -1.45
N ARG A 220 21.60 0.07 -1.43
CA ARG A 220 20.96 1.37 -1.73
C ARG A 220 20.52 1.50 -3.19
N LEU A 221 21.35 1.08 -4.13
CA LEU A 221 21.01 1.08 -5.55
C LEU A 221 19.84 0.15 -5.83
N TYR A 222 19.81 -1.02 -5.18
CA TYR A 222 18.68 -1.93 -5.29
C TYR A 222 17.38 -1.32 -4.73
N LYS A 223 17.43 -0.68 -3.56
CA LYS A 223 16.26 0.07 -3.03
C LYS A 223 15.80 1.18 -3.96
N LEU A 224 16.73 1.87 -4.63
CA LEU A 224 16.40 2.87 -5.64
C LEU A 224 15.69 2.24 -6.85
N GLN A 225 16.20 1.10 -7.35
CA GLN A 225 15.56 0.34 -8.42
C GLN A 225 14.11 -0.03 -8.03
N LEU A 226 13.90 -0.59 -6.83
CA LEU A 226 12.57 -0.95 -6.33
C LEU A 226 11.65 0.26 -6.20
N THR A 227 12.19 1.43 -5.80
CA THR A 227 11.42 2.68 -5.72
C THR A 227 10.86 3.09 -7.08
N PHE A 228 11.65 2.91 -8.14
CA PHE A 228 11.24 3.27 -9.50
C PHE A 228 10.70 2.09 -10.33
N SER A 229 10.59 0.90 -9.76
CA SER A 229 9.86 -0.21 -10.36
C SER A 229 8.37 0.09 -10.43
N ARG A 230 7.71 -0.40 -11.49
CA ARG A 230 6.30 -0.09 -11.77
C ARG A 230 5.36 -0.62 -10.68
N ARG A 231 4.41 0.21 -10.32
CA ARG A 231 3.30 -0.12 -9.42
C ARG A 231 1.97 0.14 -10.10
N VAL A 232 0.97 -0.58 -9.65
CA VAL A 232 -0.43 -0.33 -10.04
C VAL A 232 -1.07 0.55 -8.98
N LEU A 233 -1.71 1.62 -9.42
CA LEU A 233 -2.64 2.41 -8.63
C LEU A 233 -4.02 2.21 -9.26
N ILE A 234 -4.96 1.64 -8.52
CA ILE A 234 -6.31 1.31 -8.98
C ILE A 234 -7.34 1.71 -7.94
N LEU A 235 -8.49 2.16 -8.39
CA LEU A 235 -9.64 2.40 -7.54
C LEU A 235 -10.89 1.76 -8.14
N GLY A 236 -11.83 1.37 -7.27
CA GLY A 236 -13.18 0.97 -7.61
C GLY A 236 -14.19 1.61 -6.68
N HIS A 237 -15.35 1.98 -7.21
CA HIS A 237 -16.44 2.57 -6.44
C HIS A 237 -17.34 1.50 -5.84
N ASN A 238 -17.74 1.66 -4.58
CA ASN A 238 -18.83 0.90 -4.00
C ASN A 238 -20.12 1.31 -4.71
N ARG A 239 -20.78 0.36 -5.39
CA ARG A 239 -22.06 0.65 -6.07
C ARG A 239 -23.06 1.21 -5.06
N THR A 240 -23.66 2.32 -5.40
CA THR A 240 -24.91 2.73 -4.77
C THR A 240 -25.92 1.60 -5.02
N GLN A 241 -26.45 0.96 -3.97
CA GLN A 241 -27.62 0.10 -4.18
C GLN A 241 -28.71 0.99 -4.75
N ALA A 242 -29.08 0.77 -6.01
CA ALA A 242 -30.32 1.31 -6.53
C ALA A 242 -31.42 0.74 -5.64
N GLN A 243 -32.13 1.63 -4.94
CA GLN A 243 -33.36 1.30 -4.21
C GLN A 243 -34.43 0.85 -5.20
#